data_9614355f830f94858cd39dfb81eae888
#
_entry.id   9614355f830f94858cd39dfb81eae888
#
_cell.length_a   1.000
_cell.length_b   1.000
_cell.length_c   1.000
_cell.angle_alpha   90.00
_cell.angle_beta   90.00
_cell.angle_gamma   90.00
#
_symmetry.space_group_name_H-M   'P 1'
#
loop_
_entity.id
_entity.type
_entity.pdbx_description
1 polymer ?
#
loop_
_entity_poly.entity_id
_entity_poly.type
_entity_poly.pdbx_seq_one_letter_code
_entity_poly.pdbx_strand_id
1 'polypeptide(L)'
;VHWHWLPLTWAAIAFLLIVQIWWQSFGFLQTDALAHAAVFTPVLLGFLLLYLICAFALPDPDRAHSGDDAPPQPDTPGRKTLDLEAFYFSTAHRRWFFGAFVGLLVASQLFNVAAWGVQGDQIIETVRLVKNVGINLMLAFLLGGLIATTRRWIHGGAALLVMGAMLYTLVTGMPAIS
;
A
#
# COMPACT_ATOMS: atom_id res chain seq x y z
N VAL A 1 19.12 -17.87 2.31
CA VAL A 1 17.95 -17.00 2.39
C VAL A 1 16.93 -17.69 3.25
N HIS A 2 16.65 -17.13 4.46
CA HIS A 2 15.49 -17.58 5.24
C HIS A 2 14.24 -16.92 4.63
N TRP A 3 13.45 -17.71 3.91
CA TRP A 3 12.19 -17.26 3.31
C TRP A 3 11.17 -17.04 4.41
N HIS A 4 10.75 -15.81 4.61
CA HIS A 4 9.63 -15.49 5.48
C HIS A 4 8.42 -15.12 4.62
N TRP A 5 7.29 -15.79 4.82
CA TRP A 5 6.09 -15.61 4.00
C TRP A 5 5.50 -14.20 4.07
N LEU A 6 5.70 -13.50 5.22
CA LEU A 6 5.06 -12.22 5.51
C LEU A 6 5.51 -11.08 4.57
N PRO A 7 6.83 -10.83 4.33
CA PRO A 7 7.25 -9.85 3.33
C PRO A 7 6.74 -10.16 1.92
N LEU A 8 6.70 -11.45 1.55
CA LEU A 8 6.20 -11.87 0.25
C LEU A 8 4.69 -11.61 0.11
N THR A 9 3.92 -11.83 1.17
CA THR A 9 2.48 -11.52 1.17
C THR A 9 2.23 -10.02 1.00
N TRP A 10 2.99 -9.16 1.67
CA TRP A 10 2.88 -7.72 1.50
C TRP A 10 3.35 -7.25 0.12
N ALA A 11 4.37 -7.88 -0.47
CA ALA A 11 4.76 -7.61 -1.85
C ALA A 11 3.65 -8.01 -2.85
N ALA A 12 2.99 -9.15 -2.61
CA ALA A 12 1.83 -9.57 -3.40
C ALA A 12 0.64 -8.61 -3.25
N ILE A 13 0.38 -8.10 -2.03
CA ILE A 13 -0.64 -7.06 -1.78
C ILE A 13 -0.30 -5.80 -2.56
N ALA A 14 0.95 -5.34 -2.53
CA ALA A 14 1.39 -4.17 -3.29
C ALA A 14 1.18 -4.37 -4.80
N PHE A 15 1.50 -5.54 -5.33
CA PHE A 15 1.27 -5.89 -6.73
C PHE A 15 -0.23 -5.88 -7.10
N LEU A 16 -1.07 -6.53 -6.28
CA LEU A 16 -2.53 -6.52 -6.50
C LEU A 16 -3.11 -5.10 -6.45
N LEU A 17 -2.57 -4.24 -5.58
CA LEU A 17 -2.97 -2.84 -5.48
C LEU A 17 -2.66 -2.08 -6.78
N ILE A 18 -1.47 -2.31 -7.38
CA ILE A 18 -1.13 -1.74 -8.68
C ILE A 18 -2.15 -2.16 -9.74
N VAL A 19 -2.43 -3.46 -9.83
CA VAL A 19 -3.38 -3.99 -10.81
C VAL A 19 -4.76 -3.38 -10.61
N GLN A 20 -5.24 -3.27 -9.36
CA GLN A 20 -6.54 -2.71 -9.05
C GLN A 20 -6.62 -1.21 -9.38
N ILE A 21 -5.61 -0.42 -9.01
CA ILE A 21 -5.55 1.02 -9.33
C ILE A 21 -5.47 1.22 -10.85
N TRP A 22 -4.63 0.43 -11.53
CA TRP A 22 -4.53 0.46 -12.99
C TRP A 22 -5.91 0.23 -13.63
N TRP A 23 -6.61 -0.83 -13.21
CA TRP A 23 -7.93 -1.16 -13.75
C TRP A 23 -8.95 -0.05 -13.52
N GLN A 24 -8.99 0.51 -12.31
CA GLN A 24 -9.89 1.61 -11.97
C GLN A 24 -9.57 2.89 -12.73
N SER A 25 -8.29 3.14 -13.03
CA SER A 25 -7.84 4.35 -13.74
C SER A 25 -8.43 4.45 -15.15
N PHE A 26 -8.71 3.34 -15.82
CA PHE A 26 -9.32 3.38 -17.17
C PHE A 26 -10.67 4.08 -17.19
N GLY A 27 -11.51 3.88 -16.17
CA GLY A 27 -12.80 4.57 -16.05
C GLY A 27 -12.65 6.08 -15.81
N PHE A 28 -11.62 6.47 -15.04
CA PHE A 28 -11.37 7.87 -14.70
C PHE A 28 -10.73 8.70 -15.83
N LEU A 29 -9.89 8.09 -16.66
CA LEU A 29 -9.25 8.77 -17.78
C LEU A 29 -10.25 9.31 -18.83
N GLN A 30 -11.49 8.83 -18.79
CA GLN A 30 -12.56 9.24 -19.68
C GLN A 30 -13.44 10.36 -19.10
N THR A 31 -13.14 10.84 -17.88
CA THR A 31 -13.95 11.87 -17.21
C THR A 31 -13.28 13.25 -17.23
N ASP A 32 -14.05 14.29 -17.49
CA ASP A 32 -13.57 15.70 -17.45
C ASP A 32 -13.15 16.13 -16.02
N ALA A 33 -13.49 15.35 -15.01
CA ALA A 33 -13.13 15.63 -13.61
C ALA A 33 -11.60 15.78 -13.41
N LEU A 34 -10.78 15.04 -14.17
CA LEU A 34 -9.31 15.15 -14.11
C LEU A 34 -8.75 16.48 -14.64
N ALA A 35 -9.54 17.27 -15.38
CA ALA A 35 -9.13 18.62 -15.78
C ALA A 35 -9.04 19.59 -14.59
N HIS A 36 -9.66 19.25 -13.44
CA HIS A 36 -9.60 20.05 -12.23
C HIS A 36 -8.38 19.69 -11.38
N ALA A 37 -7.53 20.69 -11.08
CA ALA A 37 -6.32 20.51 -10.28
C ALA A 37 -6.60 19.88 -8.90
N ALA A 38 -7.75 20.19 -8.29
CA ALA A 38 -8.16 19.60 -7.01
C ALA A 38 -8.36 18.09 -7.06
N VAL A 39 -8.75 17.52 -8.22
CA VAL A 39 -8.92 16.10 -8.46
C VAL A 39 -7.60 15.47 -8.93
N PHE A 40 -6.88 16.16 -9.81
CA PHE A 40 -5.64 15.67 -10.40
C PHE A 40 -4.50 15.51 -9.36
N THR A 41 -4.36 16.48 -8.43
CA THR A 41 -3.28 16.46 -7.42
C THR A 41 -3.33 15.23 -6.51
N PRO A 42 -4.45 14.83 -5.90
CA PRO A 42 -4.54 13.60 -5.12
C PRO A 42 -4.22 12.33 -5.93
N VAL A 43 -4.57 12.30 -7.23
CA VAL A 43 -4.24 11.17 -8.12
C VAL A 43 -2.74 11.05 -8.30
N LEU A 44 -2.03 12.14 -8.60
CA LEU A 44 -0.56 12.15 -8.70
C LEU A 44 0.10 11.72 -7.39
N LEU A 45 -0.39 12.25 -6.26
CA LEU A 45 0.11 11.85 -4.94
C LEU A 45 -0.12 10.35 -4.70
N GLY A 46 -1.27 9.83 -5.11
CA GLY A 46 -1.59 8.41 -5.03
C GLY A 46 -0.59 7.54 -5.81
N PHE A 47 -0.26 7.90 -7.04
CA PHE A 47 0.75 7.19 -7.84
C PHE A 47 2.15 7.28 -7.25
N LEU A 48 2.56 8.43 -6.71
CA LEU A 48 3.84 8.58 -6.02
C LEU A 48 3.92 7.65 -4.79
N LEU A 49 2.86 7.62 -3.98
CA LEU A 49 2.80 6.76 -2.80
C LEU A 49 2.77 5.29 -3.16
N LEU A 50 2.09 4.92 -4.24
CA LEU A 50 2.09 3.55 -4.78
C LEU A 50 3.50 3.13 -5.20
N TYR A 51 4.23 4.01 -5.89
CA TYR A 51 5.64 3.79 -6.24
C TYR A 51 6.48 3.55 -4.98
N LEU A 52 6.32 4.38 -3.93
CA LEU A 52 7.06 4.23 -2.67
C LEU A 52 6.72 2.90 -1.97
N ILE A 53 5.45 2.48 -1.98
CA ILE A 53 5.04 1.17 -1.44
C ILE A 53 5.81 0.05 -2.14
N CYS A 54 5.88 0.08 -3.47
CA CYS A 54 6.61 -0.92 -4.25
C CYS A 54 8.12 -0.87 -3.99
N ALA A 55 8.70 0.32 -3.91
CA ALA A 55 10.12 0.51 -3.63
C ALA A 55 10.50 0.01 -2.22
N PHE A 56 9.60 0.12 -1.25
CA PHE A 56 9.85 -0.36 0.11
C PHE A 56 9.41 -1.80 0.35
N ALA A 57 8.70 -2.45 -0.58
CA ALA A 57 8.21 -3.82 -0.39
C ALA A 57 9.33 -4.85 -0.23
N LEU A 58 10.45 -4.63 -0.91
CA LEU A 58 11.62 -5.52 -0.89
C LEU A 58 12.88 -4.76 -0.47
N PRO A 59 13.83 -5.44 0.18
CA PRO A 59 15.10 -4.85 0.55
C PRO A 59 15.94 -4.55 -0.69
N ASP A 60 16.65 -3.43 -0.63
CA ASP A 60 17.67 -3.06 -1.62
C ASP A 60 18.87 -4.04 -1.51
N PRO A 61 19.17 -4.83 -2.56
CA PRO A 61 20.26 -5.79 -2.52
C PRO A 61 21.63 -5.10 -2.31
N ASP A 62 21.80 -3.88 -2.76
CA ASP A 62 23.07 -3.17 -2.67
C ASP A 62 23.34 -2.65 -1.24
N ARG A 63 22.29 -2.27 -0.50
CA ARG A 63 22.41 -1.88 0.91
C ARG A 63 22.76 -3.06 1.83
N ALA A 64 22.39 -4.27 1.46
CA ALA A 64 22.77 -5.47 2.20
C ALA A 64 24.30 -5.71 2.19
N HIS A 65 25.02 -5.10 1.24
CA HIS A 65 26.46 -5.19 1.10
C HIS A 65 27.21 -4.01 1.77
N SER A 66 26.54 -2.91 2.07
CA SER A 66 27.12 -1.67 2.61
C SER A 66 27.10 -1.61 4.15
N GLY A 67 27.20 -2.72 4.83
CA GLY A 67 27.40 -2.74 6.28
C GLY A 67 28.81 -2.27 6.66
N ASP A 68 29.11 -0.99 6.39
CA ASP A 68 30.41 -0.35 6.68
C ASP A 68 30.73 -0.18 8.19
N ASP A 69 29.78 -0.54 9.08
CA ASP A 69 29.95 -0.39 10.52
C ASP A 69 30.31 -1.69 11.26
N ALA A 70 30.49 -2.81 10.56
CA ALA A 70 30.96 -4.04 11.19
C ALA A 70 32.50 -4.13 11.10
N PRO A 71 33.21 -4.34 12.24
CA PRO A 71 34.67 -4.57 12.20
C PRO A 71 34.97 -5.74 11.24
N PRO A 72 36.06 -5.66 10.45
CA PRO A 72 36.42 -6.69 9.49
C PRO A 72 36.55 -8.05 10.19
N GLN A 73 35.57 -8.91 10.02
CA GLN A 73 35.68 -10.31 10.44
C GLN A 73 36.60 -11.03 9.44
N PRO A 74 37.58 -11.83 9.96
CA PRO A 74 38.50 -12.56 9.11
C PRO A 74 37.74 -13.53 8.22
N ASP A 75 38.01 -13.43 6.93
CA ASP A 75 37.69 -14.25 5.77
C ASP A 75 36.99 -15.61 6.02
N THR A 76 35.74 -15.57 6.34
CA THR A 76 34.87 -16.72 6.06
C THR A 76 34.18 -16.40 4.74
N PRO A 77 34.33 -17.21 3.67
CA PRO A 77 33.60 -17.06 2.44
C PRO A 77 32.15 -17.49 2.66
N GLY A 78 31.43 -16.81 3.53
CA GLY A 78 30.03 -17.01 3.86
C GLY A 78 29.22 -15.96 3.17
N ARG A 79 28.53 -16.37 2.09
CA ARG A 79 27.45 -15.63 1.44
C ARG A 79 26.56 -15.02 2.53
N LYS A 80 26.64 -13.70 2.77
CA LYS A 80 25.74 -13.00 3.69
C LYS A 80 24.30 -13.29 3.25
N THR A 81 23.62 -14.12 4.00
CA THR A 81 22.22 -14.45 3.72
C THR A 81 21.37 -13.26 4.14
N LEU A 82 20.64 -12.68 3.19
CA LEU A 82 19.69 -11.63 3.47
C LEU A 82 18.58 -12.16 4.37
N ASP A 83 18.45 -11.60 5.57
CA ASP A 83 17.37 -11.93 6.51
C ASP A 83 16.18 -11.01 6.23
N LEU A 84 15.21 -11.55 5.47
CA LEU A 84 13.98 -10.83 5.10
C LEU A 84 13.10 -10.53 6.32
N GLU A 85 13.19 -11.34 7.36
CA GLU A 85 12.42 -11.11 8.58
C GLU A 85 12.96 -9.91 9.37
N ALA A 86 14.27 -9.87 9.58
CA ALA A 86 14.94 -8.75 10.25
C ALA A 86 14.70 -7.43 9.50
N PHE A 87 14.76 -7.46 8.16
CA PHE A 87 14.43 -6.31 7.33
C PHE A 87 13.00 -5.84 7.55
N TYR A 88 12.02 -6.76 7.44
CA TYR A 88 10.60 -6.44 7.57
C TYR A 88 10.25 -5.84 8.94
N PHE A 89 10.79 -6.37 10.03
CA PHE A 89 10.53 -5.87 11.38
C PHE A 89 11.42 -4.69 11.78
N SER A 90 12.31 -4.21 10.91
CA SER A 90 13.08 -3.01 11.19
C SER A 90 12.15 -1.79 11.37
N THR A 91 12.47 -0.92 12.32
CA THR A 91 11.65 0.25 12.62
C THR A 91 11.52 1.19 11.42
N ALA A 92 12.62 1.36 10.68
CA ALA A 92 12.64 2.19 9.48
C ALA A 92 11.70 1.65 8.40
N HIS A 93 11.80 0.34 8.06
CA HIS A 93 10.94 -0.27 7.06
C HIS A 93 9.46 -0.15 7.45
N ARG A 94 9.07 -0.53 8.67
CA ARG A 94 7.68 -0.45 9.12
C ARG A 94 7.12 0.97 9.01
N ARG A 95 7.88 1.99 9.43
CA ARG A 95 7.45 3.39 9.37
C ARG A 95 7.23 3.86 7.95
N TRP A 96 8.16 3.59 7.05
CA TRP A 96 8.08 4.05 5.67
C TRP A 96 7.08 3.25 4.84
N PHE A 97 7.10 1.92 4.95
CA PHE A 97 6.21 1.06 4.20
C PHE A 97 4.74 1.25 4.58
N PHE A 98 4.39 1.06 5.85
CA PHE A 98 3.01 1.26 6.30
C PHE A 98 2.60 2.73 6.31
N GLY A 99 3.54 3.66 6.52
CA GLY A 99 3.30 5.09 6.37
C GLY A 99 2.88 5.47 4.96
N ALA A 100 3.53 4.90 3.94
CA ALA A 100 3.15 5.11 2.54
C ALA A 100 1.75 4.53 2.24
N PHE A 101 1.39 3.37 2.82
CA PHE A 101 0.03 2.83 2.70
C PHE A 101 -1.03 3.75 3.35
N VAL A 102 -0.77 4.24 4.56
CA VAL A 102 -1.68 5.19 5.22
C VAL A 102 -1.80 6.47 4.38
N GLY A 103 -0.68 6.99 3.86
CA GLY A 103 -0.66 8.12 2.96
C GLY A 103 -1.52 7.89 1.70
N LEU A 104 -1.44 6.70 1.10
CA LEU A 104 -2.25 6.32 -0.07
C LEU A 104 -3.74 6.31 0.26
N LEU A 105 -4.14 5.82 1.44
CA LEU A 105 -5.53 5.88 1.88
C LEU A 105 -6.01 7.34 2.07
N VAL A 106 -5.15 8.21 2.61
CA VAL A 106 -5.45 9.64 2.73
C VAL A 106 -5.59 10.29 1.36
N ALA A 107 -4.66 10.03 0.43
CA ALA A 107 -4.73 10.54 -0.95
C ALA A 107 -6.02 10.07 -1.66
N SER A 108 -6.42 8.81 -1.47
CA SER A 108 -7.69 8.26 -1.97
C SER A 108 -8.91 9.00 -1.40
N GLN A 109 -8.88 9.38 -0.11
CA GLN A 109 -9.98 10.16 0.48
C GLN A 109 -10.02 11.59 -0.05
N LEU A 110 -8.88 12.25 -0.19
CA LEU A 110 -8.80 13.58 -0.79
C LEU A 110 -9.36 13.56 -2.22
N PHE A 111 -9.02 12.52 -3.00
CA PHE A 111 -9.58 12.32 -4.32
C PHE A 111 -11.11 12.16 -4.28
N ASN A 112 -11.66 11.31 -3.42
CA ASN A 112 -13.10 11.08 -3.30
C ASN A 112 -13.85 12.37 -2.93
N VAL A 113 -13.33 13.14 -1.97
CA VAL A 113 -13.92 14.42 -1.56
C VAL A 113 -13.86 15.45 -2.68
N ALA A 114 -12.71 15.56 -3.36
CA ALA A 114 -12.54 16.49 -4.48
C ALA A 114 -13.46 16.13 -5.66
N ALA A 115 -13.55 14.85 -6.03
CA ALA A 115 -14.43 14.37 -7.08
C ALA A 115 -15.91 14.61 -6.75
N TRP A 116 -16.31 14.38 -5.50
CA TRP A 116 -17.66 14.68 -5.02
C TRP A 116 -17.97 16.19 -5.13
N GLY A 117 -17.05 17.05 -4.74
CA GLY A 117 -17.21 18.50 -4.82
C GLY A 117 -17.34 19.02 -6.26
N VAL A 118 -16.76 18.33 -7.24
CA VAL A 118 -16.82 18.72 -8.67
C VAL A 118 -18.09 18.19 -9.35
N GLN A 119 -18.55 16.98 -8.98
CA GLN A 119 -19.68 16.31 -9.64
C GLN A 119 -21.06 16.74 -9.10
N GLY A 120 -21.11 17.46 -7.98
CA GLY A 120 -22.34 17.91 -7.33
C GLY A 120 -23.00 16.87 -6.44
N ASP A 121 -24.06 17.30 -5.76
CA ASP A 121 -24.69 16.58 -4.66
C ASP A 121 -25.78 15.62 -5.15
N GLN A 122 -25.50 14.31 -5.11
CA GLN A 122 -26.50 13.26 -5.20
C GLN A 122 -26.48 12.44 -3.89
N ILE A 123 -27.64 12.26 -3.25
CA ILE A 123 -27.79 11.58 -1.96
C ILE A 123 -27.13 10.18 -1.96
N ILE A 124 -27.23 9.46 -3.07
CA ILE A 124 -26.63 8.13 -3.22
C ILE A 124 -25.11 8.19 -3.17
N GLU A 125 -24.51 9.22 -3.77
CA GLU A 125 -23.06 9.44 -3.77
C GLU A 125 -22.55 9.84 -2.38
N THR A 126 -23.33 10.61 -1.62
CA THR A 126 -23.00 10.96 -0.23
C THR A 126 -22.95 9.74 0.66
N VAL A 127 -23.91 8.82 0.56
CA VAL A 127 -23.90 7.56 1.32
C VAL A 127 -22.70 6.69 0.97
N ARG A 128 -22.34 6.61 -0.31
CA ARG A 128 -21.16 5.89 -0.78
C ARG A 128 -19.88 6.52 -0.23
N LEU A 129 -19.77 7.86 -0.25
CA LEU A 129 -18.63 8.59 0.30
C LEU A 129 -18.44 8.29 1.79
N VAL A 130 -19.49 8.40 2.60
CA VAL A 130 -19.45 8.12 4.04
C VAL A 130 -18.99 6.69 4.33
N LYS A 131 -19.51 5.71 3.57
CA LYS A 131 -19.10 4.30 3.69
C LYS A 131 -17.62 4.13 3.35
N ASN A 132 -17.13 4.73 2.27
CA ASN A 132 -15.73 4.65 1.86
C ASN A 132 -14.81 5.31 2.87
N VAL A 133 -15.18 6.48 3.41
CA VAL A 133 -14.42 7.15 4.47
C VAL A 133 -14.30 6.25 5.70
N GLY A 134 -15.40 5.63 6.14
CA GLY A 134 -15.39 4.72 7.29
C GLY A 134 -14.46 3.52 7.10
N ILE A 135 -14.53 2.86 5.95
CA ILE A 135 -13.66 1.71 5.61
C ILE A 135 -12.19 2.14 5.59
N ASN A 136 -11.86 3.26 4.93
CA ASN A 136 -10.49 3.72 4.81
C ASN A 136 -9.90 4.20 6.15
N LEU A 137 -10.70 4.81 7.02
CA LEU A 137 -10.28 5.13 8.38
C LEU A 137 -9.97 3.86 9.18
N MET A 138 -10.81 2.85 9.09
CA MET A 138 -10.57 1.56 9.76
C MET A 138 -9.27 0.92 9.26
N LEU A 139 -9.04 0.92 7.95
CA LEU A 139 -7.80 0.41 7.35
C LEU A 139 -6.58 1.25 7.76
N ALA A 140 -6.70 2.59 7.80
CA ALA A 140 -5.62 3.46 8.24
C ALA A 140 -5.26 3.22 9.71
N PHE A 141 -6.24 2.98 10.57
CA PHE A 141 -6.03 2.59 11.98
C PHE A 141 -5.32 1.24 12.10
N LEU A 142 -5.75 0.25 11.32
CA LEU A 142 -5.10 -1.06 11.26
C LEU A 142 -3.63 -0.93 10.85
N LEU A 143 -3.37 -0.27 9.72
CA LEU A 143 -2.01 -0.11 9.16
C LEU A 143 -1.13 0.77 10.07
N GLY A 144 -1.69 1.81 10.66
CA GLY A 144 -1.02 2.63 11.67
C GLY A 144 -0.62 1.82 12.92
N GLY A 145 -1.49 0.90 13.36
CA GLY A 145 -1.19 -0.05 14.43
C GLY A 145 -0.01 -0.99 14.10
N LEU A 146 0.16 -1.37 12.82
CA LEU A 146 1.30 -2.19 12.40
C LEU A 146 2.64 -1.45 12.51
N ILE A 147 2.64 -0.12 12.43
CA ILE A 147 3.86 0.67 12.65
C ILE A 147 4.33 0.51 14.11
N ALA A 148 3.40 0.48 15.06
CA ALA A 148 3.71 0.45 16.48
C ALA A 148 4.01 -0.97 17.02
N THR A 149 3.53 -2.02 16.36
CA THR A 149 3.66 -3.40 16.85
C THR A 149 4.74 -4.20 16.11
N THR A 150 5.36 -5.15 16.82
CA THR A 150 6.30 -6.13 16.24
C THR A 150 5.74 -7.56 16.30
N ARG A 151 4.48 -7.71 16.75
CA ARG A 151 3.88 -9.04 16.93
C ARG A 151 3.54 -9.65 15.58
N ARG A 152 4.18 -10.76 15.22
CA ARG A 152 4.01 -11.48 13.93
C ARG A 152 2.56 -11.83 13.64
N TRP A 153 1.81 -12.27 14.66
CA TRP A 153 0.39 -12.65 14.52
C TRP A 153 -0.48 -11.50 14.04
N ILE A 154 -0.23 -10.29 14.58
CA ILE A 154 -0.99 -9.10 14.19
C ILE A 154 -0.68 -8.73 12.74
N HIS A 155 0.59 -8.75 12.35
CA HIS A 155 1.00 -8.51 10.96
C HIS A 155 0.43 -9.57 10.00
N GLY A 156 0.46 -10.85 10.40
CA GLY A 156 -0.10 -11.95 9.60
C GLY A 156 -1.61 -11.83 9.43
N GLY A 157 -2.34 -11.58 10.52
CA GLY A 157 -3.79 -11.37 10.49
C GLY A 157 -4.19 -10.16 9.64
N ALA A 158 -3.46 -9.05 9.77
CA ALA A 158 -3.69 -7.86 8.95
C ALA A 158 -3.42 -8.12 7.46
N ALA A 159 -2.32 -8.82 7.13
CA ALA A 159 -2.00 -9.17 5.74
C ALA A 159 -3.10 -10.04 5.11
N LEU A 160 -3.59 -11.05 5.83
CA LEU A 160 -4.68 -11.92 5.36
C LEU A 160 -5.98 -11.14 5.18
N LEU A 161 -6.31 -10.23 6.11
CA LEU A 161 -7.51 -9.39 6.02
C LEU A 161 -7.45 -8.46 4.81
N VAL A 162 -6.32 -7.76 4.62
CA VAL A 162 -6.13 -6.84 3.48
C VAL A 162 -6.15 -7.62 2.16
N MET A 163 -5.45 -8.75 2.08
CA MET A 163 -5.45 -9.61 0.91
C MET A 163 -6.87 -10.10 0.57
N GLY A 164 -7.61 -10.59 1.56
CA GLY A 164 -8.99 -11.04 1.39
C GLY A 164 -9.92 -9.92 0.91
N ALA A 165 -9.79 -8.72 1.48
CA ALA A 165 -10.56 -7.55 1.05
C ALA A 165 -10.23 -7.16 -0.40
N MET A 166 -8.96 -7.20 -0.80
CA MET A 166 -8.56 -6.90 -2.18
C MET A 166 -9.07 -7.93 -3.18
N LEU A 167 -8.96 -9.22 -2.84
CA LEU A 167 -9.50 -10.27 -3.70
C LEU A 167 -11.04 -10.17 -3.82
N TYR A 168 -11.73 -9.87 -2.72
CA TYR A 168 -13.17 -9.64 -2.74
C TYR A 168 -13.53 -8.48 -3.68
N THR A 169 -12.85 -7.33 -3.56
CA THR A 169 -13.12 -6.17 -4.44
C THR A 169 -12.77 -6.44 -5.90
N LEU A 170 -11.73 -7.24 -6.16
CA LEU A 170 -11.36 -7.65 -7.51
C LEU A 170 -12.47 -8.51 -8.15
N VAL A 171 -13.01 -9.48 -7.41
CA VAL A 171 -14.05 -10.40 -7.92
C VAL A 171 -15.40 -9.70 -8.08
N THR A 172 -15.78 -8.83 -7.12
CA THR A 172 -17.10 -8.18 -7.12
C THR A 172 -17.12 -6.87 -7.94
N GLY A 173 -15.96 -6.25 -8.12
CA GLY A 173 -15.84 -4.98 -8.86
C GLY A 173 -15.61 -5.15 -10.36
N MET A 174 -15.44 -6.37 -10.88
CA MET A 174 -15.39 -6.61 -12.32
C MET A 174 -16.80 -6.46 -12.90
N PRO A 175 -17.04 -5.50 -13.82
CA PRO A 175 -18.28 -5.48 -14.56
C PRO A 175 -18.40 -6.81 -15.31
N ALA A 176 -19.56 -7.46 -15.20
CA ALA A 176 -19.86 -8.63 -16.00
C ALA A 176 -19.62 -8.25 -17.47
N ILE A 177 -18.68 -8.93 -18.13
CA ILE A 177 -18.47 -8.79 -19.57
C ILE A 177 -19.68 -9.45 -20.22
N SER A 178 -20.69 -8.65 -20.50
CA SER A 178 -21.89 -9.05 -21.25
C SER A 178 -21.75 -8.67 -22.70
#